data_6a04e5594a752d8d08061933baa5153f
#
_entry.id   6a04e5594a752d8d08061933baa5153f
#
_cell.length_a   1.000
_cell.length_b   1.000
_cell.length_c   1.000
_cell.angle_alpha   90.00
_cell.angle_beta   90.00
_cell.angle_gamma   90.00
#
_symmetry.space_group_name_H-M   'P 1'
#
loop_
_entity.id
_entity.type
_entity.pdbx_description
1 polymer ?
#
loop_
_entity_poly.entity_id
_entity_poly.type
_entity_poly.pdbx_seq_one_letter_code
_entity_poly.pdbx_strand_id
1 'polypeptide(L)'
;MNKKIRVGILFGGKSAEYEVSLQSAKNVFDAIDTNLYEVSLIGIDKSGSWLLPNTSQFLLNESDPKHVALNTEGEERVALIPASGGELINLTNNTARAGVDVVFPILHGPFGEDGTVQGLLTLAGVPFVGAGVLGSAVGMDKDVMKRLLRDAGIAIGNFLVYKE
;
A
#
# COMPACT_ATOMS: atom_id res chain seq x y z
N MET A 1 -20.39 -9.95 -20.55
CA MET A 1 -19.59 -8.85 -19.97
C MET A 1 -18.32 -9.47 -19.40
N ASN A 2 -17.15 -8.93 -19.73
CA ASN A 2 -15.92 -9.41 -19.09
C ASN A 2 -15.97 -9.08 -17.59
N LYS A 3 -15.56 -10.03 -16.76
CA LYS A 3 -15.42 -9.81 -15.30
C LYS A 3 -14.39 -8.73 -15.06
N LYS A 4 -14.72 -7.70 -14.27
CA LYS A 4 -13.76 -6.66 -13.87
C LYS A 4 -12.68 -7.27 -12.99
N ILE A 5 -11.47 -6.70 -13.09
CA ILE A 5 -10.36 -7.04 -12.20
C ILE A 5 -10.59 -6.31 -10.88
N ARG A 6 -10.54 -7.02 -9.75
CA ARG A 6 -10.70 -6.46 -8.41
C ARG A 6 -9.35 -5.92 -7.93
N VAL A 7 -9.26 -4.61 -7.82
CA VAL A 7 -8.03 -3.90 -7.39
C VAL A 7 -8.17 -3.44 -5.95
N GLY A 8 -7.28 -3.89 -5.08
CA GLY A 8 -7.16 -3.35 -3.72
C GLY A 8 -6.18 -2.19 -3.69
N ILE A 9 -6.63 -0.95 -3.52
CA ILE A 9 -5.76 0.20 -3.28
C ILE A 9 -5.40 0.18 -1.79
N LEU A 10 -4.11 -0.08 -1.48
CA LEU A 10 -3.58 -0.14 -0.11
C LEU A 10 -2.86 1.17 0.20
N PHE A 11 -3.29 1.91 1.23
CA PHE A 11 -2.82 3.26 1.50
C PHE A 11 -2.81 3.62 2.99
N GLY A 12 -2.17 4.74 3.35
CA GLY A 12 -1.98 5.18 4.73
C GLY A 12 -0.66 4.66 5.32
N GLY A 13 -0.71 3.96 6.44
CA GLY A 13 0.44 3.30 7.05
C GLY A 13 1.06 4.05 8.22
N LYS A 14 2.17 3.53 8.72
CA LYS A 14 2.83 4.02 9.95
C LYS A 14 3.96 5.02 9.70
N SER A 15 4.22 5.38 8.45
CA SER A 15 5.32 6.28 8.12
C SER A 15 5.00 7.74 8.39
N ALA A 16 6.03 8.59 8.37
CA ALA A 16 5.86 10.04 8.44
C ALA A 16 5.19 10.63 7.19
N GLU A 17 5.06 9.85 6.12
CA GLU A 17 4.44 10.25 4.86
C GLU A 17 2.98 9.76 4.75
N TYR A 18 2.34 9.51 5.90
CA TYR A 18 0.97 9.02 5.99
C TYR A 18 -0.02 9.87 5.18
N GLU A 19 -0.02 11.18 5.38
CA GLU A 19 -0.93 12.12 4.72
C GLU A 19 -0.68 12.16 3.20
N VAL A 20 0.58 12.02 2.77
CA VAL A 20 0.93 11.93 1.34
C VAL A 20 0.32 10.68 0.71
N SER A 21 0.36 9.55 1.43
CA SER A 21 -0.27 8.30 0.98
C SER A 21 -1.79 8.44 0.82
N LEU A 22 -2.46 9.11 1.75
CA LEU A 22 -3.91 9.35 1.67
C LEU A 22 -4.27 10.16 0.41
N GLN A 23 -3.54 11.22 0.13
CA GLN A 23 -3.77 12.06 -1.06
C GLN A 23 -3.46 11.32 -2.37
N SER A 24 -2.35 10.58 -2.39
CA SER A 24 -1.98 9.78 -3.55
C SER A 24 -3.05 8.73 -3.86
N ALA A 25 -3.58 8.06 -2.83
CA ALA A 25 -4.66 7.09 -2.98
C ALA A 25 -5.94 7.72 -3.53
N LYS A 26 -6.30 8.93 -3.06
CA LYS A 26 -7.43 9.68 -3.59
C LYS A 26 -7.27 9.96 -5.08
N ASN A 27 -6.10 10.45 -5.50
CA ASN A 27 -5.82 10.74 -6.90
C ASN A 27 -5.90 9.49 -7.78
N VAL A 28 -5.37 8.35 -7.30
CA VAL A 28 -5.46 7.07 -8.02
C VAL A 28 -6.90 6.59 -8.10
N PHE A 29 -7.65 6.67 -6.99
CA PHE A 29 -9.06 6.27 -6.95
C PHE A 29 -9.93 7.08 -7.89
N ASP A 30 -9.71 8.39 -7.99
CA ASP A 30 -10.46 9.28 -8.89
C ASP A 30 -10.10 9.05 -10.37
N ALA A 31 -8.88 8.58 -10.66
CA ALA A 31 -8.38 8.42 -12.02
C ALA A 31 -8.56 7.01 -12.59
N ILE A 32 -8.81 6.00 -11.74
CA ILE A 32 -8.89 4.60 -12.18
C ILE A 32 -10.14 4.35 -13.06
N ASP A 33 -9.97 3.59 -14.16
CA ASP A 33 -11.08 3.25 -15.04
C ASP A 33 -12.02 2.21 -14.40
N THR A 34 -13.13 2.68 -13.86
CA THR A 34 -14.15 1.83 -13.22
C THR A 34 -14.93 0.94 -14.18
N ASN A 35 -14.74 1.08 -15.51
CA ASN A 35 -15.29 0.13 -16.47
C ASN A 35 -14.48 -1.16 -16.51
N LEU A 36 -13.18 -1.09 -16.25
CA LEU A 36 -12.23 -2.21 -16.27
C LEU A 36 -12.00 -2.79 -14.87
N TYR A 37 -12.02 -1.95 -13.86
CA TYR A 37 -11.62 -2.30 -12.49
C TYR A 37 -12.77 -2.14 -11.50
N GLU A 38 -12.84 -3.08 -10.55
CA GLU A 38 -13.64 -2.98 -9.34
C GLU A 38 -12.69 -2.65 -8.20
N VAL A 39 -12.85 -1.47 -7.58
CA VAL A 39 -11.89 -0.95 -6.60
C VAL A 39 -12.36 -1.20 -5.18
N SER A 40 -11.49 -1.80 -4.38
CA SER A 40 -11.60 -1.87 -2.93
C SER A 40 -10.53 -0.99 -2.29
N LEU A 41 -10.95 -0.03 -1.47
CA LEU A 41 -10.03 0.77 -0.69
C LEU A 41 -9.64 0.00 0.58
N ILE A 42 -8.34 -0.07 0.89
CA ILE A 42 -7.81 -0.71 2.08
C ILE A 42 -6.92 0.31 2.78
N GLY A 43 -7.46 0.96 3.79
CA GLY A 43 -6.74 1.96 4.59
C GLY A 43 -5.94 1.32 5.71
N ILE A 44 -4.71 1.76 5.92
CA ILE A 44 -3.89 1.40 7.08
C ILE A 44 -3.81 2.61 7.98
N ASP A 45 -4.31 2.52 9.21
CA ASP A 45 -4.21 3.61 10.17
C ASP A 45 -2.78 3.78 10.73
N LYS A 46 -2.56 4.84 11.51
CA LYS A 46 -1.25 5.11 12.13
C LYS A 46 -0.82 4.05 13.16
N SER A 47 -1.74 3.20 13.63
CA SER A 47 -1.43 2.05 14.49
C SER A 47 -0.98 0.82 13.70
N GLY A 48 -1.26 0.80 12.38
CA GLY A 48 -1.01 -0.33 11.48
C GLY A 48 -2.21 -1.25 11.30
N SER A 49 -3.39 -0.87 11.79
CA SER A 49 -4.63 -1.64 11.57
C SER A 49 -5.12 -1.43 10.14
N TRP A 50 -5.52 -2.51 9.50
CA TRP A 50 -6.12 -2.48 8.16
C TRP A 50 -7.63 -2.31 8.27
N LEU A 51 -8.17 -1.38 7.50
CA LEU A 51 -9.58 -0.97 7.51
C LEU A 51 -10.14 -1.01 6.10
N LEU A 52 -11.42 -1.39 5.97
CA LEU A 52 -12.17 -1.25 4.72
C LEU A 52 -13.10 -0.03 4.86
N PRO A 53 -12.65 1.14 4.39
CA PRO A 53 -13.45 2.35 4.48
C PRO A 53 -14.60 2.35 3.46
N ASN A 54 -15.66 3.08 3.79
CA ASN A 54 -16.72 3.36 2.85
C ASN A 54 -16.15 4.18 1.67
N THR A 55 -16.31 3.68 0.45
CA THR A 55 -15.73 4.27 -0.76
C THR A 55 -16.14 5.71 -1.04
N SER A 56 -17.28 6.16 -0.52
CA SER A 56 -17.81 7.51 -0.78
C SER A 56 -17.24 8.60 0.13
N GLN A 57 -16.69 8.25 1.30
CA GLN A 57 -16.19 9.20 2.30
C GLN A 57 -15.01 8.61 3.09
N PHE A 58 -14.04 8.03 2.40
CA PHE A 58 -12.91 7.38 3.06
C PHE A 58 -11.88 8.35 3.66
N LEU A 59 -11.94 9.63 3.29
CA LEU A 59 -11.07 10.67 3.82
C LEU A 59 -11.87 11.78 4.50
N LEU A 60 -11.34 12.28 5.61
CA LEU A 60 -11.74 13.53 6.25
C LEU A 60 -10.80 14.63 5.77
N ASN A 61 -11.32 15.86 5.61
CA ASN A 61 -10.56 17.04 5.20
C ASN A 61 -9.75 16.83 3.91
N GLU A 62 -10.30 16.12 2.93
CA GLU A 62 -9.61 15.71 1.70
C GLU A 62 -8.98 16.85 0.90
N SER A 63 -9.51 18.09 1.03
CA SER A 63 -8.99 19.29 0.38
C SER A 63 -7.84 19.98 1.12
N ASP A 64 -7.52 19.54 2.36
CA ASP A 64 -6.46 20.11 3.18
C ASP A 64 -5.33 19.08 3.40
N PRO A 65 -4.20 19.19 2.65
CA PRO A 65 -3.09 18.25 2.75
C PRO A 65 -2.47 18.10 4.14
N LYS A 66 -2.65 19.09 5.02
CA LYS A 66 -2.08 19.08 6.37
C LYS A 66 -3.00 18.40 7.39
N HIS A 67 -4.28 18.32 7.10
CA HIS A 67 -5.29 17.80 8.03
C HIS A 67 -6.08 16.62 7.45
N VAL A 68 -5.69 16.13 6.27
CA VAL A 68 -6.30 14.94 5.70
C VAL A 68 -6.10 13.74 6.62
N ALA A 69 -7.17 12.99 6.85
CA ALA A 69 -7.15 11.80 7.70
C ALA A 69 -8.02 10.71 7.12
N LEU A 70 -7.69 9.45 7.43
CA LEU A 70 -8.57 8.33 7.14
C LEU A 70 -9.84 8.44 7.99
N ASN A 71 -10.99 8.34 7.37
CA ASN A 71 -12.24 8.23 8.10
C ASN A 71 -12.35 6.81 8.67
N THR A 72 -12.39 6.70 9.98
CA THR A 72 -12.41 5.40 10.69
C THR A 72 -13.76 5.11 11.34
N GLU A 73 -14.78 5.96 11.13
CA GLU A 73 -16.10 5.76 11.71
C GLU A 73 -16.85 4.61 11.04
N GLY A 74 -17.21 3.60 11.84
CA GLY A 74 -17.97 2.44 11.37
C GLY A 74 -17.17 1.47 10.48
N GLU A 75 -15.85 1.61 10.42
CA GLU A 75 -14.99 0.83 9.54
C GLU A 75 -14.78 -0.61 10.02
N GLU A 76 -14.72 -1.51 9.05
CA GLU A 76 -14.41 -2.90 9.32
C GLU A 76 -12.90 -3.13 9.40
N ARG A 77 -12.43 -3.66 10.52
CA ARG A 77 -11.03 -4.13 10.62
C ARG A 77 -10.87 -5.44 9.88
N VAL A 78 -9.86 -5.47 9.02
CA VAL A 78 -9.60 -6.64 8.17
C VAL A 78 -8.16 -7.11 8.26
N ALA A 79 -7.94 -8.36 7.87
CA ALA A 79 -6.61 -8.90 7.63
C ALA A 79 -6.59 -9.67 6.31
N LEU A 80 -5.42 -9.67 5.67
CA LEU A 80 -5.15 -10.50 4.50
C LEU A 80 -4.80 -11.91 4.95
N ILE A 81 -5.44 -12.91 4.36
CA ILE A 81 -5.22 -14.32 4.72
C ILE A 81 -4.00 -14.85 3.96
N PRO A 82 -2.99 -15.40 4.64
CA PRO A 82 -1.86 -16.05 3.97
C PRO A 82 -2.30 -17.18 3.03
N ALA A 83 -1.64 -17.29 1.87
CA ALA A 83 -1.88 -18.30 0.83
C ALA A 83 -3.31 -18.34 0.28
N SER A 84 -4.10 -17.27 0.47
CA SER A 84 -5.50 -17.18 0.02
C SER A 84 -5.67 -16.65 -1.41
N GLY A 85 -4.61 -16.06 -1.97
CA GLY A 85 -4.69 -15.37 -3.27
C GLY A 85 -5.44 -14.04 -3.20
N GLY A 86 -5.44 -13.37 -2.03
CA GLY A 86 -6.01 -12.03 -1.86
C GLY A 86 -7.32 -11.96 -1.07
N GLU A 87 -7.72 -13.03 -0.38
CA GLU A 87 -8.91 -12.99 0.48
C GLU A 87 -8.66 -12.15 1.74
N LEU A 88 -9.66 -11.36 2.11
CA LEU A 88 -9.71 -10.58 3.34
C LEU A 88 -10.68 -11.20 4.32
N ILE A 89 -10.33 -11.15 5.60
CA ILE A 89 -11.21 -11.56 6.72
C ILE A 89 -11.54 -10.34 7.59
N ASN A 90 -12.81 -10.18 7.93
CA ASN A 90 -13.23 -9.22 8.94
C ASN A 90 -12.86 -9.75 10.34
N LEU A 91 -12.07 -8.98 11.09
CA LEU A 91 -11.55 -9.38 12.39
C LEU A 91 -12.57 -9.29 13.53
N THR A 92 -13.72 -8.64 13.31
CA THR A 92 -14.74 -8.49 14.34
C THR A 92 -15.68 -9.70 14.38
N ASN A 93 -16.07 -10.22 13.22
CA ASN A 93 -17.06 -11.28 13.09
C ASN A 93 -16.55 -12.56 12.40
N ASN A 94 -15.26 -12.57 12.05
CA ASN A 94 -14.59 -13.68 11.36
C ASN A 94 -15.24 -14.07 10.01
N THR A 95 -15.90 -13.13 9.33
CA THR A 95 -16.47 -13.39 8.02
C THR A 95 -15.49 -13.05 6.90
N ALA A 96 -15.45 -13.91 5.87
CA ALA A 96 -14.71 -13.59 4.66
C ALA A 96 -15.32 -12.35 3.97
N ARG A 97 -14.43 -11.51 3.43
CA ARG A 97 -14.78 -10.37 2.59
C ARG A 97 -14.37 -10.64 1.15
N ALA A 98 -14.95 -9.88 0.24
CA ALA A 98 -14.57 -9.97 -1.17
C ALA A 98 -13.06 -9.78 -1.29
N GLY A 99 -12.37 -10.77 -1.86
CA GLY A 99 -10.94 -10.71 -2.08
C GLY A 99 -10.59 -9.76 -3.22
N VAL A 100 -9.30 -9.49 -3.37
CA VAL A 100 -8.73 -8.70 -4.46
C VAL A 100 -7.95 -9.61 -5.42
N ASP A 101 -7.96 -9.29 -6.70
CA ASP A 101 -7.20 -10.03 -7.72
C ASP A 101 -5.77 -9.46 -7.83
N VAL A 102 -5.59 -8.18 -7.47
CA VAL A 102 -4.31 -7.48 -7.44
C VAL A 102 -4.34 -6.36 -6.40
N VAL A 103 -3.22 -6.13 -5.72
CA VAL A 103 -3.05 -5.00 -4.79
C VAL A 103 -2.22 -3.90 -5.45
N PHE A 104 -2.67 -2.67 -5.30
CA PHE A 104 -1.92 -1.48 -5.69
C PHE A 104 -1.50 -0.71 -4.43
N PRO A 105 -0.27 -0.95 -3.91
CA PRO A 105 0.22 -0.24 -2.76
C PRO A 105 0.52 1.21 -3.11
N ILE A 106 -0.13 2.14 -2.43
CA ILE A 106 0.11 3.59 -2.49
C ILE A 106 0.65 4.02 -1.13
N LEU A 107 1.67 3.30 -0.67
CA LEU A 107 2.34 3.53 0.60
C LEU A 107 3.67 4.22 0.36
N HIS A 108 4.08 5.07 1.30
CA HIS A 108 5.35 5.79 1.23
C HIS A 108 6.20 5.52 2.48
N GLY A 109 7.54 5.48 2.28
CA GLY A 109 8.51 5.31 3.35
C GLY A 109 8.53 3.92 3.99
N PRO A 110 8.97 3.84 5.26
CA PRO A 110 9.08 2.58 6.01
C PRO A 110 7.76 1.82 6.08
N PHE A 111 7.85 0.48 6.06
CA PHE A 111 6.75 -0.49 5.99
C PHE A 111 5.94 -0.47 4.69
N GLY A 112 6.13 0.52 3.81
CA GLY A 112 5.48 0.60 2.51
C GLY A 112 6.42 0.33 1.33
N GLU A 113 7.65 0.84 1.40
CA GLU A 113 8.63 0.78 0.32
C GLU A 113 9.87 -0.07 0.65
N ASP A 114 9.97 -0.63 1.86
CA ASP A 114 11.14 -1.36 2.38
C ASP A 114 11.10 -2.87 2.18
N GLY A 115 10.08 -3.40 1.50
CA GLY A 115 9.91 -4.84 1.26
C GLY A 115 8.97 -5.53 2.25
N THR A 116 8.57 -4.88 3.35
CA THR A 116 7.71 -5.48 4.39
C THR A 116 6.31 -5.79 3.87
N VAL A 117 5.62 -4.81 3.31
CA VAL A 117 4.29 -5.03 2.73
C VAL A 117 4.35 -5.95 1.52
N GLN A 118 5.39 -5.84 0.70
CA GLN A 118 5.62 -6.72 -0.44
C GLN A 118 5.81 -8.18 -0.01
N GLY A 119 6.49 -8.40 1.13
CA GLY A 119 6.61 -9.72 1.75
C GLY A 119 5.28 -10.29 2.21
N LEU A 120 4.45 -9.49 2.86
CA LEU A 120 3.10 -9.88 3.27
C LEU A 120 2.24 -10.28 2.06
N LEU A 121 2.23 -9.46 1.00
CA LEU A 121 1.48 -9.73 -0.23
C LEU A 121 1.99 -10.99 -0.95
N THR A 122 3.31 -11.21 -0.94
CA THR A 122 3.92 -12.43 -1.49
C THR A 122 3.49 -13.67 -0.71
N LEU A 123 3.49 -13.61 0.63
CA LEU A 123 3.03 -14.72 1.47
C LEU A 123 1.53 -15.00 1.32
N ALA A 124 0.75 -13.96 1.04
CA ALA A 124 -0.67 -14.11 0.75
C ALA A 124 -0.95 -14.69 -0.65
N GLY A 125 0.06 -14.72 -1.52
CA GLY A 125 -0.07 -15.21 -2.89
C GLY A 125 -0.90 -14.28 -3.79
N VAL A 126 -0.96 -12.98 -3.47
CA VAL A 126 -1.69 -11.99 -4.28
C VAL A 126 -0.70 -11.15 -5.09
N PRO A 127 -0.93 -10.98 -6.40
CA PRO A 127 -0.16 -10.07 -7.23
C PRO A 127 -0.24 -8.63 -6.72
N PHE A 128 0.82 -7.85 -6.92
CA PHE A 128 0.82 -6.43 -6.58
C PHE A 128 1.61 -5.60 -7.57
N VAL A 129 1.28 -4.32 -7.64
CA VAL A 129 1.96 -3.33 -8.48
C VAL A 129 3.19 -2.80 -7.75
N GLY A 130 4.35 -2.79 -8.42
CA GLY A 130 5.58 -2.23 -7.91
C GLY A 130 6.73 -3.24 -7.85
N ALA A 131 7.81 -2.82 -7.18
CA ALA A 131 9.00 -3.65 -7.01
C ALA A 131 8.74 -4.81 -6.02
N GLY A 132 9.40 -5.95 -6.23
CA GLY A 132 9.35 -7.08 -5.30
C GLY A 132 10.14 -6.80 -4.02
N VAL A 133 10.13 -7.77 -3.09
CA VAL A 133 10.75 -7.65 -1.75
C VAL A 133 12.19 -7.15 -1.81
N LEU A 134 13.03 -7.82 -2.61
CA LEU A 134 14.45 -7.46 -2.70
C LEU A 134 14.67 -6.08 -3.30
N GLY A 135 13.94 -5.75 -4.40
CA GLY A 135 14.05 -4.44 -5.05
C GLY A 135 13.63 -3.31 -4.13
N SER A 136 12.55 -3.49 -3.37
CA SER A 136 12.07 -2.53 -2.38
C SER A 136 13.07 -2.33 -1.25
N ALA A 137 13.55 -3.41 -0.64
CA ALA A 137 14.52 -3.35 0.45
C ALA A 137 15.83 -2.66 0.04
N VAL A 138 16.38 -3.04 -1.11
CA VAL A 138 17.60 -2.42 -1.66
C VAL A 138 17.37 -0.96 -2.01
N GLY A 139 16.24 -0.63 -2.65
CA GLY A 139 15.91 0.74 -3.02
C GLY A 139 15.76 1.68 -1.83
N MET A 140 15.31 1.15 -0.69
CA MET A 140 15.15 1.91 0.54
C MET A 140 16.47 2.17 1.28
N ASP A 141 17.42 1.23 1.24
CA ASP A 141 18.77 1.40 1.79
C ASP A 141 19.69 2.12 0.77
N LYS A 142 19.87 3.42 0.96
CA LYS A 142 20.65 4.26 0.02
C LYS A 142 22.13 3.88 -0.05
N ASP A 143 22.72 3.30 1.00
CA ASP A 143 24.10 2.81 0.96
C ASP A 143 24.19 1.55 0.09
N VAL A 144 23.35 0.56 0.35
CA VAL A 144 23.31 -0.69 -0.43
C VAL A 144 22.95 -0.39 -1.89
N MET A 145 21.90 0.39 -2.13
CA MET A 145 21.46 0.77 -3.49
C MET A 145 22.61 1.41 -4.28
N LYS A 146 23.29 2.43 -3.71
CA LYS A 146 24.36 3.12 -4.40
C LYS A 146 25.58 2.23 -4.66
N ARG A 147 25.92 1.29 -3.77
CA ARG A 147 26.99 0.32 -3.98
C ARG A 147 26.67 -0.59 -5.17
N LEU A 148 25.44 -1.10 -5.24
CA LEU A 148 25.00 -1.94 -6.36
C LEU A 148 24.95 -1.20 -7.68
N LEU A 149 24.44 0.05 -7.71
CA LEU A 149 24.44 0.89 -8.90
C LEU A 149 25.85 1.15 -9.41
N ARG A 150 26.82 1.43 -8.51
CA ARG A 150 28.23 1.63 -8.85
C ARG A 150 28.85 0.35 -9.43
N ASP A 151 28.57 -0.80 -8.83
CA ASP A 151 29.08 -2.10 -9.31
C ASP A 151 28.53 -2.43 -10.71
N ALA A 152 27.27 -2.05 -10.96
CA ALA A 152 26.64 -2.17 -12.28
C ALA A 152 27.11 -1.13 -13.32
N GLY A 153 28.08 -0.25 -12.99
CA GLY A 153 28.58 0.78 -13.88
C GLY A 153 27.64 1.98 -14.11
N ILE A 154 26.60 2.12 -13.28
CA ILE A 154 25.65 3.24 -13.34
C ILE A 154 26.24 4.44 -12.59
N ALA A 155 26.21 5.61 -13.22
CA ALA A 155 26.72 6.84 -12.62
C ALA A 155 25.91 7.22 -11.36
N ILE A 156 26.63 7.47 -10.27
CA ILE A 156 26.05 7.92 -9.00
C ILE A 156 26.77 9.16 -8.49
N GLY A 157 26.09 10.00 -7.73
CA GLY A 157 26.72 11.09 -7.00
C GLY A 157 27.61 10.57 -5.86
N ASN A 158 28.66 11.32 -5.53
CA ASN A 158 29.50 11.02 -4.36
C ASN A 158 28.65 11.03 -3.10
N PHE A 159 28.96 10.12 -2.17
CA PHE A 159 28.22 10.00 -0.92
C PHE A 159 29.14 9.54 0.21
N LEU A 160 28.75 9.86 1.42
CA LEU A 160 29.33 9.37 2.66
C LEU A 160 28.27 8.59 3.43
N VAL A 161 28.68 7.54 4.12
CA VAL A 161 27.82 6.76 5.00
C VAL A 161 28.24 7.05 6.43
N TYR A 162 27.30 7.54 7.22
CA TYR A 162 27.45 7.69 8.66
C TYR A 162 26.58 6.62 9.34
N LYS A 163 27.14 5.90 10.31
CA LYS A 163 26.40 4.95 11.16
C LYS A 163 26.54 5.43 12.59
N GLU A 164 25.44 5.51 13.31
CA GLU A 164 25.40 5.72 14.74
C GLU A 164 25.86 4.48 15.48
#